data_b1395e5909cc28931523688301226274
#
_entry.id   b1395e5909cc28931523688301226274
#
_cell.length_a   1.000
_cell.length_b   1.000
_cell.length_c   1.000
_cell.angle_alpha   90.00
_cell.angle_beta   90.00
_cell.angle_gamma   90.00
#
_symmetry.space_group_name_H-M   'P 1'
#
loop_
_entity.id
_entity.type
_entity.pdbx_description
1 polymer ?
#
loop_
_entity_poly.entity_id
_entity_poly.type
_entity_poly.pdbx_seq_one_letter_code
_entity_poly.pdbx_strand_id
1 'polypeptide(L)'
;IVYTAHDVQLVCPNHKLKNDYTYGLCRKCDGGKYFECVKNNCVHSSKIRSILGAVEAWYYKLRHTYKMIDLTVCPSEFMEKEISRNDDINGRTLTMYNFIDEIKPLGAECENYVLYFGRYSEEKGISNLVKAAKKLSNIPFVFAGKGELENEVNSADNIKNVGFKTGDELRNIIEKALFTVLPAEWSENCPFSVMESQSLMTPVLGAKIGGIPELIDNGKTGYLIPPSNSEALEEAIDKLDDATLEYMVKNCAEKEFDTVETYTKKLIEIYNS
;
A
#
# COMPACT_ATOMS: atom_id res chain seq x y z
N ILE A 1 -6.82 -22.79 14.24
CA ILE A 1 -7.14 -22.01 13.02
C ILE A 1 -6.10 -20.92 12.86
N VAL A 2 -5.34 -20.94 11.76
CA VAL A 2 -4.45 -19.85 11.36
C VAL A 2 -5.22 -18.97 10.36
N TYR A 3 -5.27 -17.68 10.62
CA TYR A 3 -5.95 -16.69 9.79
C TYR A 3 -4.96 -15.66 9.24
N THR A 4 -4.92 -15.47 7.93
CA THR A 4 -4.12 -14.41 7.32
C THR A 4 -4.98 -13.17 7.09
N ALA A 5 -4.60 -12.06 7.72
CA ALA A 5 -5.35 -10.82 7.66
C ALA A 5 -4.94 -9.98 6.44
N HIS A 6 -5.75 -9.97 5.40
CA HIS A 6 -5.53 -9.13 4.23
C HIS A 6 -6.13 -7.73 4.35
N ASP A 7 -7.02 -7.52 5.31
CA ASP A 7 -7.63 -6.23 5.65
C ASP A 7 -7.89 -6.13 7.16
N VAL A 8 -8.46 -5.03 7.59
CA VAL A 8 -8.73 -4.73 9.00
C VAL A 8 -10.17 -5.05 9.43
N GLN A 9 -10.82 -6.02 8.78
CA GLN A 9 -12.19 -6.45 9.09
C GLN A 9 -12.38 -6.79 10.58
N LEU A 10 -11.38 -7.40 11.19
CA LEU A 10 -11.42 -7.83 12.59
C LEU A 10 -11.58 -6.68 13.59
N VAL A 11 -11.34 -5.43 13.17
CA VAL A 11 -11.42 -4.22 14.01
C VAL A 11 -12.28 -3.11 13.42
N CYS A 12 -12.56 -3.15 12.11
CA CYS A 12 -13.26 -2.07 11.42
C CYS A 12 -14.33 -2.60 10.46
N PRO A 13 -15.63 -2.29 10.66
CA PRO A 13 -16.72 -2.77 9.80
C PRO A 13 -16.64 -2.32 8.34
N ASN A 14 -15.90 -1.27 8.01
CA ASN A 14 -15.67 -0.83 6.63
C ASN A 14 -14.35 -1.33 6.03
N HIS A 15 -13.56 -2.11 6.78
CA HIS A 15 -12.30 -2.74 6.38
C HIS A 15 -11.17 -1.77 5.97
N LYS A 16 -11.29 -0.46 6.25
CA LYS A 16 -10.36 0.56 5.73
C LYS A 16 -9.65 1.40 6.80
N LEU A 17 -10.14 1.40 8.06
CA LEU A 17 -9.75 2.34 9.11
C LEU A 17 -9.74 3.81 8.63
N LYS A 18 -10.64 4.14 7.70
CA LYS A 18 -10.82 5.48 7.13
C LYS A 18 -12.31 5.82 7.07
N ASN A 19 -12.64 7.07 7.29
CA ASN A 19 -13.95 7.64 6.95
C ASN A 19 -13.76 9.07 6.43
N ASP A 20 -14.76 9.57 5.72
CA ASP A 20 -14.71 10.87 5.05
C ASP A 20 -14.59 12.08 6.00
N TYR A 21 -14.74 11.86 7.32
CA TYR A 21 -14.75 12.91 8.35
C TYR A 21 -13.52 12.88 9.27
N THR A 22 -12.59 11.95 9.08
CA THR A 22 -11.37 11.85 9.90
C THR A 22 -10.14 11.91 9.02
N TYR A 23 -9.25 12.85 9.35
CA TYR A 23 -7.88 12.83 8.82
C TYR A 23 -7.12 11.68 9.45
N GLY A 24 -6.44 10.90 8.62
CA GLY A 24 -5.63 9.78 9.07
C GLY A 24 -6.43 8.56 9.51
N LEU A 25 -5.85 7.79 10.42
CA LEU A 25 -6.36 6.49 10.85
C LEU A 25 -7.59 6.63 11.77
N CYS A 26 -8.71 6.06 11.34
CA CYS A 26 -9.95 6.07 12.12
C CYS A 26 -10.01 4.88 13.09
N ARG A 27 -10.17 5.16 14.36
CA ARG A 27 -10.32 4.15 15.43
C ARG A 27 -11.61 4.32 16.25
N LYS A 28 -12.63 4.97 15.68
CA LYS A 28 -13.88 5.28 16.41
C LYS A 28 -14.67 4.02 16.81
N CYS A 29 -14.50 2.90 16.09
CA CYS A 29 -15.18 1.64 16.37
C CYS A 29 -14.52 0.77 17.45
N ASP A 30 -13.39 1.19 17.99
CA ASP A 30 -12.67 0.45 19.02
C ASP A 30 -13.55 0.11 20.23
N GLY A 31 -13.27 -1.05 20.82
CA GLY A 31 -14.04 -1.56 21.93
C GLY A 31 -15.48 -1.97 21.55
N GLY A 32 -15.82 -2.05 20.26
CA GLY A 32 -17.13 -2.45 19.76
C GLY A 32 -18.13 -1.33 19.60
N LYS A 33 -17.65 -0.09 19.52
CA LYS A 33 -18.49 1.10 19.27
C LYS A 33 -18.93 1.19 17.79
N TYR A 34 -19.43 0.08 17.23
CA TYR A 34 -19.75 -0.03 15.79
C TYR A 34 -20.88 0.88 15.33
N PHE A 35 -21.66 1.49 16.25
CA PHE A 35 -22.61 2.56 15.91
C PHE A 35 -21.91 3.77 15.27
N GLU A 36 -20.63 3.99 15.53
CA GLU A 36 -19.83 5.04 14.87
C GLU A 36 -19.71 4.79 13.36
N CYS A 37 -19.64 3.52 12.93
CA CYS A 37 -19.69 3.17 11.52
C CYS A 37 -21.02 3.60 10.87
N VAL A 38 -22.14 3.36 11.56
CA VAL A 38 -23.48 3.76 11.08
C VAL A 38 -23.63 5.28 11.03
N LYS A 39 -23.18 5.97 12.09
CA LYS A 39 -23.25 7.43 12.20
C LYS A 39 -22.49 8.13 11.07
N ASN A 40 -21.35 7.59 10.68
CA ASN A 40 -20.48 8.15 9.66
C ASN A 40 -20.70 7.53 8.26
N ASN A 41 -21.73 6.70 8.04
CA ASN A 41 -22.02 6.03 6.77
C ASN A 41 -20.78 5.36 6.13
N CYS A 42 -19.92 4.70 6.95
CA CYS A 42 -18.58 4.29 6.53
C CYS A 42 -18.58 3.24 5.41
N VAL A 43 -19.59 2.37 5.31
CA VAL A 43 -19.61 1.30 4.30
C VAL A 43 -20.23 1.84 3.01
N HIS A 44 -19.36 2.13 2.01
CA HIS A 44 -19.74 2.67 0.70
C HIS A 44 -20.63 3.92 0.78
N SER A 45 -20.41 4.81 1.75
CA SER A 45 -21.18 6.04 1.99
C SER A 45 -22.69 5.77 2.12
N SER A 46 -23.06 4.55 2.52
CA SER A 46 -24.46 4.09 2.63
C SER A 46 -24.83 3.76 4.07
N LYS A 47 -25.91 4.39 4.57
CA LYS A 47 -26.41 4.13 5.92
C LYS A 47 -26.86 2.69 6.11
N ILE A 48 -27.56 2.12 5.12
CA ILE A 48 -28.07 0.74 5.18
C ILE A 48 -26.90 -0.25 5.24
N ARG A 49 -25.90 -0.09 4.36
CA ARG A 49 -24.71 -0.96 4.36
C ARG A 49 -23.91 -0.81 5.65
N SER A 50 -23.82 0.40 6.20
CA SER A 50 -23.15 0.65 7.48
C SER A 50 -23.88 0.03 8.66
N ILE A 51 -25.22 -0.02 8.65
CA ILE A 51 -26.02 -0.77 9.63
C ILE A 51 -25.72 -2.27 9.54
N LEU A 52 -25.73 -2.84 8.33
CA LEU A 52 -25.44 -4.27 8.14
C LEU A 52 -24.01 -4.64 8.61
N GLY A 53 -23.01 -3.84 8.23
CA GLY A 53 -21.64 -4.06 8.70
C GLY A 53 -21.47 -3.91 10.23
N ALA A 54 -22.17 -2.96 10.85
CA ALA A 54 -22.17 -2.80 12.30
C ALA A 54 -22.85 -3.99 13.02
N VAL A 55 -23.99 -4.48 12.49
CA VAL A 55 -24.71 -5.64 13.04
C VAL A 55 -23.85 -6.90 12.93
N GLU A 56 -23.20 -7.12 11.80
CA GLU A 56 -22.27 -8.22 11.59
C GLU A 56 -21.11 -8.17 12.60
N ALA A 57 -20.47 -7.01 12.75
CA ALA A 57 -19.37 -6.83 13.69
C ALA A 57 -19.82 -7.04 15.15
N TRP A 58 -21.02 -6.57 15.56
CA TRP A 58 -21.59 -6.87 16.88
C TRP A 58 -21.89 -8.35 17.06
N TYR A 59 -22.41 -9.03 16.05
CA TYR A 59 -22.68 -10.45 16.10
C TYR A 59 -21.38 -11.25 16.37
N TYR A 60 -20.32 -10.98 15.61
CA TYR A 60 -19.04 -11.65 15.82
C TYR A 60 -18.43 -11.35 17.20
N LYS A 61 -18.51 -10.10 17.66
CA LYS A 61 -18.06 -9.69 18.99
C LYS A 61 -18.82 -10.38 20.10
N LEU A 62 -20.17 -10.39 20.07
CA LEU A 62 -21.00 -11.02 21.08
C LEU A 62 -20.83 -12.54 21.14
N ARG A 63 -20.55 -13.17 20.00
CA ARG A 63 -20.27 -14.60 19.91
C ARG A 63 -18.82 -14.95 20.25
N HIS A 64 -17.97 -13.96 20.48
CA HIS A 64 -16.53 -14.15 20.62
C HIS A 64 -15.94 -15.01 19.49
N THR A 65 -16.42 -14.84 18.25
CA THR A 65 -16.09 -15.68 17.11
C THR A 65 -14.58 -15.66 16.82
N TYR A 66 -13.93 -14.53 17.02
CA TYR A 66 -12.50 -14.38 16.77
C TYR A 66 -11.60 -15.07 17.81
N LYS A 67 -12.14 -15.51 18.96
CA LYS A 67 -11.42 -16.40 19.89
C LYS A 67 -11.12 -17.77 19.31
N MET A 68 -11.82 -18.19 18.25
CA MET A 68 -11.56 -19.44 17.52
C MET A 68 -10.29 -19.38 16.66
N ILE A 69 -9.74 -18.18 16.44
CA ILE A 69 -8.47 -18.02 15.70
C ILE A 69 -7.32 -18.26 16.67
N ASP A 70 -6.52 -19.29 16.41
CA ASP A 70 -5.36 -19.62 17.22
C ASP A 70 -4.20 -18.65 16.96
N LEU A 71 -3.99 -18.27 15.69
CA LEU A 71 -2.97 -17.32 15.29
C LEU A 71 -3.45 -16.47 14.10
N THR A 72 -3.21 -15.15 14.16
CA THR A 72 -3.44 -14.22 13.04
C THR A 72 -2.11 -13.81 12.43
N VAL A 73 -1.88 -14.17 11.18
CA VAL A 73 -0.73 -13.73 10.39
C VAL A 73 -1.07 -12.38 9.75
N CYS A 74 -0.24 -11.38 10.00
CA CYS A 74 -0.40 -10.02 9.53
C CYS A 74 0.71 -9.66 8.52
N PRO A 75 0.39 -9.09 7.35
CA PRO A 75 1.39 -8.81 6.32
C PRO A 75 2.27 -7.59 6.61
N SER A 76 2.12 -6.94 7.76
CA SER A 76 2.95 -5.83 8.23
C SER A 76 2.81 -5.64 9.74
N GLU A 77 3.78 -5.00 10.37
CA GLU A 77 3.71 -4.59 11.79
C GLU A 77 2.56 -3.60 12.03
N PHE A 78 2.29 -2.73 11.04
CA PHE A 78 1.11 -1.87 11.05
C PHE A 78 -0.17 -2.67 11.19
N MET A 79 -0.35 -3.70 10.36
CA MET A 79 -1.53 -4.58 10.41
C MET A 79 -1.62 -5.33 11.74
N GLU A 80 -0.51 -5.89 12.22
CA GLU A 80 -0.43 -6.58 13.51
C GLU A 80 -0.87 -5.66 14.65
N LYS A 81 -0.35 -4.44 14.69
CA LYS A 81 -0.70 -3.43 15.70
C LYS A 81 -2.18 -3.07 15.67
N GLU A 82 -2.77 -2.90 14.48
CA GLU A 82 -4.18 -2.53 14.39
C GLU A 82 -5.10 -3.72 14.74
N ILE A 83 -4.79 -4.93 14.31
CA ILE A 83 -5.58 -6.13 14.60
C ILE A 83 -5.48 -6.55 16.06
N SER A 84 -4.33 -6.41 16.69
CA SER A 84 -4.13 -6.69 18.13
C SER A 84 -5.00 -5.83 19.05
N ARG A 85 -5.68 -4.80 18.51
CA ARG A 85 -6.66 -3.98 19.26
C ARG A 85 -7.99 -4.72 19.48
N ASN A 86 -8.20 -5.86 18.82
CA ASN A 86 -9.34 -6.73 19.10
C ASN A 86 -9.01 -7.64 20.30
N ASP A 87 -9.75 -7.48 21.41
CA ASP A 87 -9.53 -8.22 22.65
C ASP A 87 -9.58 -9.74 22.47
N ASP A 88 -10.37 -10.23 21.49
CA ASP A 88 -10.48 -11.65 21.18
C ASP A 88 -9.23 -12.22 20.47
N ILE A 89 -8.33 -11.35 19.95
CA ILE A 89 -7.14 -11.74 19.17
C ILE A 89 -5.85 -11.34 19.85
N ASN A 90 -5.89 -10.32 20.73
CA ASN A 90 -4.69 -9.76 21.36
C ASN A 90 -3.73 -10.85 21.91
N GLY A 91 -2.46 -10.74 21.55
CA GLY A 91 -1.42 -11.71 21.91
C GLY A 91 -1.38 -12.97 21.03
N ARG A 92 -2.21 -13.05 19.98
CA ARG A 92 -2.22 -14.15 19.00
C ARG A 92 -2.05 -13.64 17.57
N THR A 93 -1.06 -12.75 17.40
CA THR A 93 -0.70 -12.14 16.13
C THR A 93 0.77 -12.37 15.81
N LEU A 94 1.10 -12.43 14.55
CA LEU A 94 2.46 -12.58 14.04
C LEU A 94 2.59 -11.77 12.75
N THR A 95 3.61 -10.92 12.68
CA THR A 95 3.96 -10.25 11.42
C THR A 95 4.71 -11.21 10.51
N MET A 96 4.21 -11.37 9.29
CA MET A 96 4.89 -12.06 8.21
C MET A 96 4.59 -11.32 6.90
N TYR A 97 5.58 -10.56 6.42
CA TYR A 97 5.44 -9.73 5.21
C TYR A 97 5.02 -10.56 4.01
N ASN A 98 4.35 -9.94 3.05
CA ASN A 98 4.04 -10.59 1.79
C ASN A 98 5.32 -11.09 1.11
N PHE A 99 5.15 -12.05 0.22
CA PHE A 99 6.21 -12.61 -0.60
C PHE A 99 6.07 -12.10 -2.04
N ILE A 100 7.15 -12.20 -2.79
CA ILE A 100 7.19 -11.86 -4.22
C ILE A 100 7.89 -13.00 -4.95
N ASP A 101 7.46 -13.30 -6.17
CA ASP A 101 8.22 -14.23 -7.01
C ASP A 101 9.64 -13.72 -7.21
N GLU A 102 10.59 -14.63 -7.40
CA GLU A 102 11.96 -14.24 -7.74
C GLU A 102 11.93 -13.45 -9.07
N ILE A 103 12.08 -12.14 -8.96
CA ILE A 103 12.11 -11.23 -10.10
C ILE A 103 13.57 -11.00 -10.47
N LYS A 104 13.94 -11.36 -11.70
CA LYS A 104 15.26 -11.04 -12.25
C LYS A 104 15.14 -9.81 -13.14
N PRO A 105 16.00 -8.80 -12.94
CA PRO A 105 16.08 -7.68 -13.86
C PRO A 105 16.31 -8.14 -15.30
N LEU A 106 15.64 -7.48 -16.25
CA LEU A 106 15.80 -7.74 -17.69
C LEU A 106 17.04 -7.07 -18.26
N GLY A 107 17.69 -6.19 -17.50
CA GLY A 107 18.85 -5.41 -17.91
C GLY A 107 18.47 -4.23 -18.81
N ALA A 108 17.29 -3.64 -18.62
CA ALA A 108 16.86 -2.48 -19.38
C ALA A 108 17.67 -1.23 -18.97
N GLU A 109 18.05 -0.41 -19.97
CA GLU A 109 18.65 0.89 -19.70
C GLU A 109 17.64 1.85 -19.08
N CYS A 110 18.04 2.59 -18.05
CA CYS A 110 17.20 3.57 -17.38
C CYS A 110 16.81 4.70 -18.36
N GLU A 111 15.55 5.03 -18.41
CA GLU A 111 14.98 6.15 -19.14
C GLU A 111 14.59 7.26 -18.14
N ASN A 112 14.59 8.51 -18.60
CA ASN A 112 14.35 9.65 -17.70
C ASN A 112 12.84 9.88 -17.48
N TYR A 113 12.16 9.03 -16.67
CA TYR A 113 10.78 9.25 -16.27
C TYR A 113 10.46 8.75 -14.86
N VAL A 114 9.43 9.33 -14.27
CA VAL A 114 8.81 8.90 -13.01
C VAL A 114 7.68 7.94 -13.31
N LEU A 115 7.64 6.79 -12.64
CA LEU A 115 6.60 5.78 -12.87
C LEU A 115 5.57 5.72 -11.75
N TYR A 116 4.30 5.68 -12.13
CA TYR A 116 3.23 5.15 -11.30
C TYR A 116 2.65 3.89 -11.95
N PHE A 117 2.44 2.82 -11.17
CA PHE A 117 1.70 1.67 -11.64
C PHE A 117 0.72 1.15 -10.58
N GLY A 118 -0.49 0.87 -11.02
CA GLY A 118 -1.59 0.44 -10.16
C GLY A 118 -2.95 0.98 -10.58
N ARG A 119 -3.93 0.84 -9.69
CA ARG A 119 -5.29 1.34 -9.96
C ARG A 119 -5.36 2.86 -9.87
N TYR A 120 -6.06 3.49 -10.80
CA TYR A 120 -6.31 4.93 -10.79
C TYR A 120 -7.54 5.24 -9.95
N SER A 121 -7.33 5.45 -8.65
CA SER A 121 -8.37 5.75 -7.68
C SER A 121 -7.92 6.77 -6.64
N GLU A 122 -8.87 7.43 -5.98
CA GLU A 122 -8.61 8.45 -4.96
C GLU A 122 -7.71 7.92 -3.84
N GLU A 123 -7.99 6.73 -3.33
CA GLU A 123 -7.23 6.14 -2.24
C GLU A 123 -5.76 5.85 -2.58
N LYS A 124 -5.44 5.73 -3.87
CA LYS A 124 -4.06 5.58 -4.35
C LYS A 124 -3.33 6.90 -4.55
N GLY A 125 -4.00 8.03 -4.30
CA GLY A 125 -3.40 9.37 -4.36
C GLY A 125 -3.15 9.91 -5.76
N ILE A 126 -3.89 9.39 -6.76
CA ILE A 126 -3.72 9.75 -8.18
C ILE A 126 -3.92 11.24 -8.41
N SER A 127 -4.96 11.84 -7.83
CA SER A 127 -5.24 13.26 -8.00
C SER A 127 -4.09 14.15 -7.49
N ASN A 128 -3.45 13.79 -6.37
CA ASN A 128 -2.29 14.51 -5.87
C ASN A 128 -1.04 14.32 -6.75
N LEU A 129 -0.84 13.10 -7.27
CA LEU A 129 0.26 12.82 -8.20
C LEU A 129 0.11 13.57 -9.52
N VAL A 130 -1.10 13.61 -10.10
CA VAL A 130 -1.38 14.37 -11.31
C VAL A 130 -1.18 15.89 -11.10
N LYS A 131 -1.59 16.42 -9.93
CA LYS A 131 -1.32 17.84 -9.58
C LYS A 131 0.18 18.12 -9.51
N ALA A 132 0.97 17.26 -8.88
CA ALA A 132 2.43 17.41 -8.83
C ALA A 132 3.05 17.30 -10.23
N ALA A 133 2.64 16.31 -11.04
CA ALA A 133 3.12 16.14 -12.40
C ALA A 133 2.88 17.40 -13.28
N LYS A 134 1.69 18.00 -13.18
CA LYS A 134 1.38 19.25 -13.93
C LYS A 134 2.29 20.42 -13.55
N LYS A 135 2.74 20.52 -12.31
CA LYS A 135 3.68 21.54 -11.87
C LYS A 135 5.12 21.24 -12.34
N LEU A 136 5.48 19.96 -12.36
CA LEU A 136 6.78 19.46 -12.84
C LEU A 136 6.75 19.17 -14.35
N SER A 137 6.36 20.16 -15.15
CA SER A 137 6.10 19.98 -16.59
C SER A 137 7.32 19.55 -17.42
N ASN A 138 8.53 19.74 -16.89
CA ASN A 138 9.80 19.34 -17.49
C ASN A 138 10.19 17.88 -17.18
N ILE A 139 9.46 17.19 -16.27
CA ILE A 139 9.71 15.81 -15.90
C ILE A 139 8.67 14.92 -16.59
N PRO A 140 9.08 13.92 -17.38
CA PRO A 140 8.16 12.94 -17.96
C PRO A 140 7.63 11.98 -16.89
N PHE A 141 6.33 11.71 -16.96
CA PHE A 141 5.68 10.69 -16.13
C PHE A 141 5.11 9.59 -17.01
N VAL A 142 5.24 8.35 -16.53
CA VAL A 142 4.59 7.17 -17.13
C VAL A 142 3.60 6.59 -16.11
N PHE A 143 2.37 6.38 -16.56
CA PHE A 143 1.33 5.76 -15.73
C PHE A 143 0.92 4.44 -16.35
N ALA A 144 1.07 3.34 -15.61
CA ALA A 144 0.71 1.99 -16.02
C ALA A 144 -0.44 1.45 -15.17
N GLY A 145 -1.67 1.56 -15.66
CA GLY A 145 -2.85 1.14 -14.91
C GLY A 145 -4.15 1.50 -15.59
N LYS A 146 -5.23 1.41 -14.80
CA LYS A 146 -6.58 1.81 -15.18
C LYS A 146 -7.42 2.13 -13.95
N GLY A 147 -8.48 2.89 -14.09
CA GLY A 147 -9.41 3.17 -12.98
C GLY A 147 -10.31 4.36 -13.27
N GLU A 148 -11.07 4.76 -12.25
CA GLU A 148 -12.07 5.83 -12.33
C GLU A 148 -11.47 7.22 -12.61
N LEU A 149 -10.18 7.43 -12.27
CA LEU A 149 -9.46 8.69 -12.50
C LEU A 149 -8.65 8.72 -13.80
N GLU A 150 -8.93 7.84 -14.76
CA GLU A 150 -8.19 7.78 -16.03
C GLU A 150 -8.27 9.07 -16.83
N ASN A 151 -9.43 9.76 -16.81
CA ASN A 151 -9.59 11.07 -17.46
C ASN A 151 -8.68 12.13 -16.83
N GLU A 152 -8.48 12.08 -15.51
CA GLU A 152 -7.59 13.01 -14.82
C GLU A 152 -6.13 12.72 -15.17
N VAL A 153 -5.71 11.45 -15.22
CA VAL A 153 -4.38 11.03 -15.68
C VAL A 153 -4.10 11.58 -17.09
N ASN A 154 -5.07 11.43 -18.00
CA ASN A 154 -4.92 11.89 -19.40
C ASN A 154 -5.01 13.42 -19.57
N SER A 155 -5.20 14.18 -18.49
CA SER A 155 -5.34 15.65 -18.54
C SER A 155 -4.02 16.42 -18.39
N ALA A 156 -2.89 15.74 -18.24
CA ALA A 156 -1.56 16.33 -18.11
C ALA A 156 -0.68 15.96 -19.30
N ASP A 157 -0.09 16.94 -19.96
CA ASP A 157 0.67 16.76 -21.20
C ASP A 157 1.98 15.97 -21.01
N ASN A 158 2.56 16.03 -19.81
CA ASN A 158 3.79 15.32 -19.44
C ASN A 158 3.52 13.92 -18.84
N ILE A 159 2.28 13.44 -18.83
CA ILE A 159 1.91 12.09 -18.42
C ILE A 159 1.62 11.22 -19.64
N LYS A 160 2.40 10.16 -19.82
CA LYS A 160 2.12 9.09 -20.79
C LYS A 160 1.38 7.96 -20.10
N ASN A 161 0.07 7.83 -20.35
CA ASN A 161 -0.73 6.69 -19.91
C ASN A 161 -0.50 5.51 -20.87
N VAL A 162 0.12 4.44 -20.38
CA VAL A 162 0.40 3.22 -21.18
C VAL A 162 -0.63 2.11 -20.94
N GLY A 163 -1.67 2.38 -20.16
CA GLY A 163 -2.71 1.43 -19.81
C GLY A 163 -2.23 0.35 -18.84
N PHE A 164 -3.07 -0.63 -18.57
CA PHE A 164 -2.76 -1.74 -17.67
C PHE A 164 -1.71 -2.66 -18.28
N LYS A 165 -0.65 -2.96 -17.52
CA LYS A 165 0.48 -3.81 -17.90
C LYS A 165 0.73 -4.90 -16.88
N THR A 166 1.27 -6.03 -17.31
CA THR A 166 1.63 -7.19 -16.47
C THR A 166 2.87 -7.90 -17.02
N GLY A 167 3.45 -8.80 -16.24
CA GLY A 167 4.56 -9.64 -16.67
C GLY A 167 5.77 -8.83 -17.12
N ASP A 168 6.43 -9.28 -18.18
CA ASP A 168 7.67 -8.65 -18.67
C ASP A 168 7.47 -7.22 -19.22
N GLU A 169 6.25 -6.90 -19.73
CA GLU A 169 5.95 -5.51 -20.12
C GLU A 169 6.00 -4.57 -18.92
N LEU A 170 5.40 -4.96 -17.79
CA LEU A 170 5.43 -4.16 -16.57
C LEU A 170 6.84 -4.10 -15.99
N ARG A 171 7.55 -5.24 -15.93
CA ARG A 171 8.95 -5.28 -15.46
C ARG A 171 9.85 -4.33 -16.23
N ASN A 172 9.79 -4.36 -17.56
CA ASN A 172 10.56 -3.47 -18.42
C ASN A 172 10.26 -1.98 -18.17
N ILE A 173 8.99 -1.63 -17.89
CA ILE A 173 8.60 -0.26 -17.57
C ILE A 173 9.10 0.15 -16.18
N ILE A 174 9.11 -0.76 -15.20
CA ILE A 174 9.64 -0.48 -13.86
C ILE A 174 11.16 -0.27 -13.92
N GLU A 175 11.91 -1.18 -14.54
CA GLU A 175 13.38 -1.09 -14.64
C GLU A 175 13.86 0.19 -15.33
N LYS A 176 13.10 0.68 -16.31
CA LYS A 176 13.46 1.88 -17.06
C LYS A 176 13.16 3.18 -16.31
N ALA A 177 12.37 3.13 -15.26
CA ALA A 177 12.00 4.31 -14.49
C ALA A 177 13.17 4.81 -13.61
N LEU A 178 13.31 6.12 -13.46
CA LEU A 178 14.22 6.71 -12.47
C LEU A 178 13.85 6.26 -11.05
N PHE A 179 12.56 6.29 -10.75
CA PHE A 179 11.95 5.78 -9.52
C PHE A 179 10.45 5.61 -9.72
N THR A 180 9.85 4.85 -8.82
CA THR A 180 8.39 4.68 -8.78
C THR A 180 7.77 5.51 -7.68
N VAL A 181 6.50 5.89 -7.83
CA VAL A 181 5.76 6.65 -6.83
C VAL A 181 4.55 5.88 -6.33
N LEU A 182 4.41 5.77 -5.00
CA LEU A 182 3.23 5.23 -4.33
C LEU A 182 2.65 6.28 -3.38
N PRO A 183 1.85 7.26 -3.86
CA PRO A 183 1.38 8.41 -3.11
C PRO A 183 0.07 8.11 -2.35
N ALA A 184 -0.08 6.89 -1.83
CA ALA A 184 -1.30 6.40 -1.21
C ALA A 184 -1.85 7.35 -0.13
N GLU A 185 -3.17 7.54 -0.12
CA GLU A 185 -3.91 8.35 0.85
C GLU A 185 -4.67 7.51 1.87
N TRP A 186 -4.57 6.21 1.75
CA TRP A 186 -5.09 5.25 2.71
C TRP A 186 -3.99 4.32 3.20
N SER A 187 -4.26 3.59 4.29
CA SER A 187 -3.30 2.66 4.87
C SER A 187 -3.18 1.41 4.01
N GLU A 188 -2.11 1.33 3.23
CA GLU A 188 -1.70 0.09 2.57
C GLU A 188 -1.14 -0.88 3.60
N ASN A 189 -1.34 -2.17 3.39
CA ASN A 189 -0.83 -3.19 4.31
C ASN A 189 0.64 -3.52 4.01
N CYS A 190 0.88 -4.21 2.91
CA CYS A 190 2.19 -4.60 2.42
C CYS A 190 2.15 -4.53 0.88
N PRO A 191 2.34 -3.35 0.28
CA PRO A 191 2.10 -3.14 -1.14
C PRO A 191 3.14 -3.85 -2.01
N PHE A 192 2.67 -4.75 -2.87
CA PHE A 192 3.51 -5.45 -3.84
C PHE A 192 4.28 -4.50 -4.75
N SER A 193 3.69 -3.36 -5.12
CA SER A 193 4.35 -2.39 -6.00
C SER A 193 5.66 -1.85 -5.45
N VAL A 194 5.81 -1.72 -4.12
CA VAL A 194 7.09 -1.35 -3.50
C VAL A 194 8.10 -2.48 -3.63
N MET A 195 7.68 -3.71 -3.35
CA MET A 195 8.53 -4.89 -3.42
C MET A 195 8.99 -5.16 -4.87
N GLU A 196 8.05 -5.10 -5.83
CA GLU A 196 8.33 -5.24 -7.27
C GLU A 196 9.33 -4.20 -7.77
N SER A 197 9.14 -2.92 -7.39
CA SER A 197 10.05 -1.85 -7.77
C SER A 197 11.47 -2.10 -7.23
N GLN A 198 11.59 -2.34 -5.94
CA GLN A 198 12.91 -2.52 -5.30
C GLN A 198 13.60 -3.81 -5.78
N SER A 199 12.86 -4.90 -6.05
CA SER A 199 13.41 -6.13 -6.64
C SER A 199 13.94 -5.93 -8.06
N LEU A 200 13.43 -4.93 -8.77
CA LEU A 200 13.93 -4.47 -10.08
C LEU A 200 14.91 -3.30 -9.97
N MET A 201 15.50 -3.12 -8.78
CA MET A 201 16.48 -2.07 -8.48
C MET A 201 15.96 -0.64 -8.68
N THR A 202 14.63 -0.44 -8.71
CA THR A 202 14.01 0.88 -8.90
C THR A 202 13.60 1.45 -7.54
N PRO A 203 14.16 2.59 -7.09
CA PRO A 203 13.81 3.23 -5.83
C PRO A 203 12.34 3.65 -5.77
N VAL A 204 11.80 3.82 -4.55
CA VAL A 204 10.39 4.14 -4.36
C VAL A 204 10.20 5.43 -3.57
N LEU A 205 9.42 6.35 -4.10
CA LEU A 205 8.89 7.49 -3.37
C LEU A 205 7.51 7.11 -2.81
N GLY A 206 7.42 6.79 -1.52
CA GLY A 206 6.22 6.26 -0.89
C GLY A 206 5.59 7.19 0.14
N ALA A 207 4.26 7.15 0.27
CA ALA A 207 3.56 7.87 1.32
C ALA A 207 3.85 7.23 2.70
N LYS A 208 4.09 8.06 3.72
CA LYS A 208 4.35 7.61 5.11
C LYS A 208 3.04 7.22 5.79
N ILE A 209 2.41 6.14 5.31
CA ILE A 209 1.11 5.66 5.82
C ILE A 209 1.03 4.13 5.73
N GLY A 210 0.32 3.50 6.69
CA GLY A 210 0.15 2.05 6.74
C GLY A 210 1.46 1.30 6.86
N GLY A 211 1.61 0.19 6.13
CA GLY A 211 2.83 -0.63 6.08
C GLY A 211 3.86 -0.15 5.04
N ILE A 212 3.60 0.91 4.27
CA ILE A 212 4.58 1.44 3.30
C ILE A 212 5.92 1.78 3.95
N PRO A 213 5.97 2.45 5.13
CA PRO A 213 7.23 2.78 5.80
C PRO A 213 8.07 1.58 6.23
N GLU A 214 7.48 0.39 6.31
CA GLU A 214 8.18 -0.83 6.70
C GLU A 214 8.98 -1.45 5.54
N LEU A 215 8.63 -1.10 4.30
CA LEU A 215 9.26 -1.61 3.10
C LEU A 215 10.31 -0.67 2.52
N ILE A 216 10.25 0.63 2.84
CA ILE A 216 11.16 1.65 2.29
C ILE A 216 12.14 2.10 3.36
N ASP A 217 13.42 1.81 3.17
CA ASP A 217 14.50 2.35 3.98
C ASP A 217 14.75 3.80 3.57
N ASN A 218 14.15 4.75 4.34
CA ASN A 218 14.14 6.16 3.98
C ASN A 218 15.55 6.73 3.81
N GLY A 219 15.82 7.30 2.63
CA GLY A 219 17.12 7.81 2.22
C GLY A 219 18.08 6.74 1.67
N LYS A 220 17.67 5.45 1.63
CA LYS A 220 18.48 4.34 1.10
C LYS A 220 17.83 3.64 -0.09
N THR A 221 16.61 3.15 0.04
CA THR A 221 15.89 2.48 -1.05
C THR A 221 14.76 3.34 -1.61
N GLY A 222 14.67 4.58 -1.15
CA GLY A 222 13.65 5.54 -1.56
C GLY A 222 13.42 6.61 -0.50
N TYR A 223 12.35 7.39 -0.66
CA TYR A 223 11.94 8.40 0.32
C TYR A 223 10.50 8.20 0.78
N LEU A 224 10.25 8.63 2.03
CA LEU A 224 8.91 8.67 2.62
C LEU A 224 8.41 10.11 2.69
N ILE A 225 7.23 10.36 2.12
CA ILE A 225 6.57 11.66 2.08
C ILE A 225 5.28 11.66 2.92
N PRO A 226 4.83 12.81 3.45
CA PRO A 226 3.51 12.89 4.06
C PRO A 226 2.41 12.51 3.06
N PRO A 227 1.40 11.70 3.48
CA PRO A 227 0.27 11.35 2.61
C PRO A 227 -0.58 12.59 2.30
N SER A 228 -1.31 12.55 1.18
CA SER A 228 -2.23 13.62 0.73
C SER A 228 -1.57 15.01 0.61
N ASN A 229 -0.29 15.05 0.26
CA ASN A 229 0.48 16.30 0.16
C ASN A 229 1.20 16.38 -1.20
N SER A 230 0.56 17.07 -2.15
CA SER A 230 1.12 17.24 -3.51
C SER A 230 2.37 18.10 -3.55
N GLU A 231 2.51 19.08 -2.63
CA GLU A 231 3.69 19.94 -2.54
C GLU A 231 4.91 19.14 -2.04
N ALA A 232 4.74 18.31 -1.01
CA ALA A 232 5.82 17.45 -0.52
C ALA A 232 6.24 16.41 -1.58
N LEU A 233 5.30 15.92 -2.37
CA LEU A 233 5.56 15.02 -3.48
C LEU A 233 6.38 15.72 -4.58
N GLU A 234 5.96 16.93 -4.97
CA GLU A 234 6.65 17.80 -5.94
C GLU A 234 8.10 18.08 -5.48
N GLU A 235 8.27 18.56 -4.24
CA GLU A 235 9.59 18.85 -3.69
C GLU A 235 10.50 17.62 -3.61
N ALA A 236 9.95 16.45 -3.27
CA ALA A 236 10.72 15.22 -3.18
C ALA A 236 11.18 14.75 -4.57
N ILE A 237 10.36 14.90 -5.60
CA ILE A 237 10.72 14.55 -6.98
C ILE A 237 11.79 15.52 -7.52
N ASP A 238 11.61 16.82 -7.30
CA ASP A 238 12.53 17.85 -7.81
C ASP A 238 13.92 17.80 -7.19
N LYS A 239 14.04 17.28 -5.96
CA LYS A 239 15.31 17.17 -5.23
C LYS A 239 16.13 15.92 -5.53
N LEU A 240 15.59 14.96 -6.28
CA LEU A 240 16.32 13.73 -6.62
C LEU A 240 17.36 14.03 -7.71
N ASP A 241 18.63 13.96 -7.34
CA ASP A 241 19.77 14.05 -8.25
C ASP A 241 20.30 12.66 -8.64
N ASP A 242 21.11 12.62 -9.69
CA ASP A 242 21.65 11.37 -10.23
C ASP A 242 22.47 10.59 -9.19
N ALA A 243 23.25 11.26 -8.35
CA ALA A 243 24.08 10.62 -7.32
C ALA A 243 23.24 9.96 -6.24
N THR A 244 22.13 10.61 -5.83
CA THR A 244 21.17 10.07 -4.88
C THR A 244 20.44 8.86 -5.48
N LEU A 245 20.03 8.95 -6.73
CA LEU A 245 19.38 7.84 -7.44
C LEU A 245 20.29 6.63 -7.58
N GLU A 246 21.56 6.82 -8.02
CA GLU A 246 22.55 5.75 -8.14
C GLU A 246 22.80 5.06 -6.78
N TYR A 247 22.92 5.83 -5.70
CA TYR A 247 23.02 5.30 -4.36
C TYR A 247 21.81 4.44 -3.97
N MET A 248 20.59 4.92 -4.27
CA MET A 248 19.35 4.18 -3.97
C MET A 248 19.21 2.90 -4.78
N VAL A 249 19.50 2.94 -6.07
CA VAL A 249 19.52 1.77 -6.98
C VAL A 249 20.41 0.66 -6.40
N LYS A 250 21.62 1.01 -5.96
CA LYS A 250 22.55 0.06 -5.34
C LYS A 250 21.97 -0.57 -4.07
N ASN A 251 21.34 0.22 -3.20
CA ASN A 251 20.73 -0.31 -1.98
C ASN A 251 19.47 -1.15 -2.27
N CYS A 252 18.71 -0.83 -3.32
CA CYS A 252 17.59 -1.69 -3.76
C CYS A 252 18.10 -3.07 -4.22
N ALA A 253 19.25 -3.15 -4.90
CA ALA A 253 19.84 -4.41 -5.32
C ALA A 253 20.26 -5.33 -4.15
N GLU A 254 20.45 -4.76 -2.95
CA GLU A 254 20.77 -5.50 -1.72
C GLU A 254 19.53 -5.88 -0.91
N LYS A 255 18.33 -5.42 -1.33
CA LYS A 255 17.08 -5.69 -0.61
C LYS A 255 16.56 -7.09 -0.94
N GLU A 256 16.33 -7.89 0.09
CA GLU A 256 15.77 -9.23 -0.05
C GLU A 256 14.31 -9.25 0.44
N PHE A 257 13.46 -9.96 -0.28
CA PHE A 257 12.08 -10.25 0.08
C PHE A 257 11.85 -11.75 0.14
N ASP A 258 10.88 -12.18 0.94
CA ASP A 258 10.47 -13.58 0.92
C ASP A 258 9.96 -13.97 -0.47
N THR A 259 10.36 -15.14 -0.92
CA THR A 259 9.81 -15.80 -2.10
C THR A 259 8.62 -16.68 -1.71
N VAL A 260 7.86 -17.16 -2.69
CA VAL A 260 6.79 -18.17 -2.45
C VAL A 260 7.33 -19.35 -1.65
N GLU A 261 8.55 -19.82 -1.96
CA GLU A 261 9.15 -20.97 -1.28
C GLU A 261 9.49 -20.66 0.17
N THR A 262 10.18 -19.54 0.46
CA THR A 262 10.56 -19.17 1.83
C THR A 262 9.34 -18.86 2.69
N TYR A 263 8.35 -18.14 2.14
CA TYR A 263 7.11 -17.85 2.80
C TYR A 263 6.32 -19.12 3.13
N THR A 264 6.21 -20.05 2.18
CA THR A 264 5.50 -21.33 2.38
C THR A 264 6.17 -22.17 3.46
N LYS A 265 7.50 -22.22 3.52
CA LYS A 265 8.22 -22.91 4.59
C LYS A 265 7.89 -22.34 5.97
N LYS A 266 7.94 -21.02 6.12
CA LYS A 266 7.54 -20.33 7.36
C LYS A 266 6.08 -20.64 7.75
N LEU A 267 5.17 -20.64 6.76
CA LEU A 267 3.76 -20.94 7.01
C LEU A 267 3.54 -22.39 7.44
N ILE A 268 4.25 -23.35 6.86
CA ILE A 268 4.20 -24.76 7.26
C ILE A 268 4.72 -24.95 8.70
N GLU A 269 5.77 -24.27 9.09
CA GLU A 269 6.28 -24.27 10.48
C GLU A 269 5.22 -23.76 11.46
N ILE A 270 4.50 -22.70 11.10
CA ILE A 270 3.39 -22.16 11.88
C ILE A 270 2.26 -23.18 12.02
N TYR A 271 1.91 -23.92 10.96
CA TYR A 271 0.86 -24.95 11.03
C TYR A 271 1.24 -26.18 11.86
N ASN A 272 2.53 -26.42 12.04
CA ASN A 272 3.04 -27.56 12.81
C ASN A 272 3.37 -27.20 14.27
N SER A 273 3.32 -25.94 14.65
CA SER A 273 3.52 -25.46 16.02
C SER A 273 2.21 -25.47 16.82
#